data_f1fdcc7c376f186a9a82d74774c94453
#
_entry.id   f1fdcc7c376f186a9a82d74774c94453
#
_cell.length_a   1.000
_cell.length_b   1.000
_cell.length_c   1.000
_cell.angle_alpha   90.00
_cell.angle_beta   90.00
_cell.angle_gamma   90.00
#
_symmetry.space_group_name_H-M   'P 1'
#
loop_
_entity.id
_entity.type
_entity.pdbx_description
1 polymer ?
#
loop_
_entity_poly.entity_id
_entity_poly.type
_entity_poly.pdbx_seq_one_letter_code
_entity_poly.pdbx_strand_id
1 'polypeptide(L)'
;DRLEGLTSEEKNQAKLAVTAAETDALEKLKQAQQKTDVDQVESDGIAAIKAVPAQAQDKPNALQEIQTAAEAKKRQIEASKAFTQEEKNEAIQKITQAVQDAQAKINQAEDRTGVSNAKGDGLAAIEAIQAVAQTKPTSLAAIAISEQAKKNEIENNNQLTREEKNDAISAVEAKARDARTAIENANTLQEVEEQERQGKFAIDSVPQVPTTKA
;
A
#
# COMPACT_ATOMS: atom_id res chain seq x y z
N ASP A 1 -29.03 -6.25 -21.02
CA ASP A 1 -28.48 -5.64 -19.81
C ASP A 1 -28.02 -6.59 -18.72
N ARG A 2 -28.55 -7.85 -18.68
CA ARG A 2 -28.06 -8.90 -17.75
C ARG A 2 -26.67 -9.45 -18.09
N LEU A 3 -26.13 -9.13 -19.27
CA LEU A 3 -24.84 -9.64 -19.77
C LEU A 3 -23.71 -8.60 -19.67
N GLU A 4 -23.99 -7.43 -19.14
CA GLU A 4 -22.98 -6.39 -18.90
C GLU A 4 -22.07 -6.80 -17.75
N GLY A 5 -20.77 -6.63 -17.92
CA GLY A 5 -19.77 -7.03 -16.94
C GLY A 5 -19.33 -8.49 -16.97
N LEU A 6 -19.98 -9.35 -17.75
CA LEU A 6 -19.63 -10.76 -17.94
C LEU A 6 -18.47 -10.91 -18.92
N THR A 7 -17.56 -11.85 -18.64
CA THR A 7 -16.57 -12.32 -19.62
C THR A 7 -17.23 -13.16 -20.73
N SER A 8 -16.53 -13.39 -21.81
CA SER A 8 -17.02 -14.25 -22.92
C SER A 8 -17.31 -15.68 -22.45
N GLU A 9 -16.51 -16.19 -21.52
CA GLU A 9 -16.71 -17.52 -20.92
C GLU A 9 -17.97 -17.57 -20.07
N GLU A 10 -18.21 -16.57 -19.22
CA GLU A 10 -19.42 -16.46 -18.40
C GLU A 10 -20.69 -16.35 -19.26
N LYS A 11 -20.62 -15.57 -20.36
CA LYS A 11 -21.69 -15.50 -21.36
C LYS A 11 -21.96 -16.83 -22.03
N ASN A 12 -20.90 -17.57 -22.41
CA ASN A 12 -21.02 -18.87 -23.05
C ASN A 12 -21.61 -19.91 -22.08
N GLN A 13 -21.19 -19.92 -20.81
CA GLN A 13 -21.77 -20.80 -19.79
C GLN A 13 -23.27 -20.54 -19.60
N ALA A 14 -23.68 -19.28 -19.51
CA ALA A 14 -25.07 -18.91 -19.39
C ALA A 14 -25.88 -19.38 -20.63
N LYS A 15 -25.37 -19.21 -21.85
CA LYS A 15 -26.00 -19.68 -23.07
C LYS A 15 -26.16 -21.21 -23.10
N LEU A 16 -25.14 -21.96 -22.71
CA LEU A 16 -25.18 -23.41 -22.64
C LEU A 16 -26.24 -23.89 -21.62
N ALA A 17 -26.34 -23.23 -20.47
CA ALA A 17 -27.34 -23.54 -19.46
C ALA A 17 -28.77 -23.26 -19.96
N VAL A 18 -28.98 -22.16 -20.71
CA VAL A 18 -30.27 -21.88 -21.36
C VAL A 18 -30.62 -22.97 -22.38
N THR A 19 -29.67 -23.37 -23.25
CA THR A 19 -29.90 -24.43 -24.24
C THR A 19 -30.21 -25.77 -23.58
N ALA A 20 -29.54 -26.10 -22.45
CA ALA A 20 -29.84 -27.32 -21.70
C ALA A 20 -31.25 -27.29 -21.12
N ALA A 21 -31.70 -26.19 -20.53
CA ALA A 21 -33.05 -26.02 -19.99
C ALA A 21 -34.14 -26.10 -21.10
N GLU A 22 -33.86 -25.49 -22.26
CA GLU A 22 -34.72 -25.58 -23.44
C GLU A 22 -34.84 -27.01 -23.93
N THR A 23 -33.74 -27.75 -24.04
CA THR A 23 -33.74 -29.14 -24.48
C THR A 23 -34.54 -30.03 -23.53
N ASP A 24 -34.34 -29.88 -22.22
CA ASP A 24 -35.08 -30.62 -21.20
C ASP A 24 -36.60 -30.36 -21.28
N ALA A 25 -37.01 -29.09 -21.45
CA ALA A 25 -38.40 -28.72 -21.62
C ALA A 25 -39.00 -29.30 -22.88
N LEU A 26 -38.27 -29.29 -24.03
CA LEU A 26 -38.73 -29.88 -25.28
C LEU A 26 -38.87 -31.42 -25.21
N GLU A 27 -37.97 -32.11 -24.50
CA GLU A 27 -38.07 -33.55 -24.28
C GLU A 27 -39.32 -33.91 -23.42
N LYS A 28 -39.57 -33.16 -22.36
CA LYS A 28 -40.75 -33.31 -21.51
C LYS A 28 -42.04 -33.03 -22.28
N LEU A 29 -42.08 -32.02 -23.15
CA LEU A 29 -43.20 -31.72 -24.03
C LEU A 29 -43.52 -32.87 -24.98
N LYS A 30 -42.51 -33.55 -25.53
CA LYS A 30 -42.74 -34.74 -26.39
C LYS A 30 -43.38 -35.91 -25.65
N GLN A 31 -43.24 -35.99 -24.35
CA GLN A 31 -43.77 -37.06 -23.51
C GLN A 31 -45.16 -36.73 -22.95
N ALA A 32 -45.58 -35.46 -22.99
CA ALA A 32 -46.89 -35.01 -22.51
C ALA A 32 -48.04 -35.60 -23.34
N GLN A 33 -49.02 -36.18 -22.68
CA GLN A 33 -50.16 -36.87 -23.32
C GLN A 33 -51.46 -36.08 -23.22
N GLN A 34 -51.56 -35.16 -22.27
CA GLN A 34 -52.75 -34.36 -22.03
C GLN A 34 -52.41 -32.86 -22.11
N LYS A 35 -53.45 -32.06 -22.39
CA LYS A 35 -53.30 -30.61 -22.48
C LYS A 35 -52.74 -30.01 -21.19
N THR A 36 -53.19 -30.48 -20.03
CA THR A 36 -52.73 -30.05 -18.70
C THR A 36 -51.23 -30.30 -18.50
N ASP A 37 -50.72 -31.42 -19.02
CA ASP A 37 -49.30 -31.78 -18.94
C ASP A 37 -48.46 -30.84 -19.82
N VAL A 38 -48.97 -30.48 -21.01
CA VAL A 38 -48.35 -29.52 -21.92
C VAL A 38 -48.28 -28.15 -21.28
N ASP A 39 -49.37 -27.65 -20.72
CA ASP A 39 -49.44 -26.34 -20.07
C ASP A 39 -48.47 -26.26 -18.84
N GLN A 40 -48.34 -27.35 -18.09
CA GLN A 40 -47.42 -27.42 -16.95
C GLN A 40 -45.95 -27.44 -17.40
N VAL A 41 -45.58 -28.27 -18.38
CA VAL A 41 -44.24 -28.38 -18.91
C VAL A 41 -43.79 -27.05 -19.55
N GLU A 42 -44.70 -26.36 -20.26
CA GLU A 42 -44.42 -25.03 -20.80
C GLU A 42 -44.07 -24.02 -19.68
N SER A 43 -44.91 -23.97 -18.66
CA SER A 43 -44.70 -23.08 -17.50
C SER A 43 -43.38 -23.35 -16.79
N ASP A 44 -43.07 -24.62 -16.50
CA ASP A 44 -41.86 -25.04 -15.80
C ASP A 44 -40.62 -24.80 -16.66
N GLY A 45 -40.69 -25.06 -17.97
CA GLY A 45 -39.59 -24.80 -18.91
C GLY A 45 -39.25 -23.29 -19.02
N ILE A 46 -40.26 -22.45 -19.13
CA ILE A 46 -40.09 -20.99 -19.13
C ILE A 46 -39.47 -20.51 -17.80
N ALA A 47 -39.96 -21.08 -16.68
CA ALA A 47 -39.42 -20.75 -15.36
C ALA A 47 -37.94 -21.16 -15.23
N ALA A 48 -37.58 -22.37 -15.70
CA ALA A 48 -36.21 -22.89 -15.69
C ALA A 48 -35.26 -22.02 -16.53
N ILE A 49 -35.68 -21.62 -17.74
CA ILE A 49 -34.88 -20.73 -18.60
C ILE A 49 -34.67 -19.36 -17.93
N LYS A 50 -35.72 -18.79 -17.34
CA LYS A 50 -35.65 -17.51 -16.64
C LYS A 50 -34.78 -17.57 -15.39
N ALA A 51 -34.65 -18.72 -14.75
CA ALA A 51 -33.86 -18.95 -13.55
C ALA A 51 -32.36 -19.18 -13.84
N VAL A 52 -31.94 -19.35 -15.11
CA VAL A 52 -30.54 -19.51 -15.45
C VAL A 52 -29.72 -18.29 -14.97
N PRO A 53 -28.74 -18.51 -14.08
CA PRO A 53 -27.93 -17.41 -13.58
C PRO A 53 -27.00 -16.88 -14.67
N ALA A 54 -26.95 -15.55 -14.81
CA ALA A 54 -25.96 -14.83 -15.60
C ALA A 54 -25.25 -13.85 -14.66
N GLN A 55 -24.32 -14.33 -13.85
CA GLN A 55 -23.62 -13.55 -12.83
C GLN A 55 -22.15 -13.38 -13.20
N ALA A 56 -21.70 -12.14 -13.20
CA ALA A 56 -20.29 -11.82 -13.31
C ALA A 56 -19.57 -12.23 -12.02
N GLN A 57 -18.52 -13.01 -12.12
CA GLN A 57 -17.65 -13.42 -11.03
C GLN A 57 -16.20 -13.09 -11.30
N ASP A 58 -15.73 -13.26 -12.54
CA ASP A 58 -14.32 -13.10 -12.90
C ASP A 58 -13.82 -11.69 -12.58
N LYS A 59 -14.48 -10.66 -13.07
CA LYS A 59 -14.10 -9.25 -12.82
C LYS A 59 -14.28 -8.83 -11.36
N PRO A 60 -15.41 -9.07 -10.69
CA PRO A 60 -15.57 -8.73 -9.27
C PRO A 60 -14.52 -9.39 -8.37
N ASN A 61 -14.21 -10.67 -8.59
CA ASN A 61 -13.20 -11.38 -7.83
C ASN A 61 -11.80 -10.75 -8.04
N ALA A 62 -11.44 -10.45 -9.29
CA ALA A 62 -10.19 -9.80 -9.61
C ALA A 62 -10.06 -8.41 -8.96
N LEU A 63 -11.14 -7.61 -8.99
CA LEU A 63 -11.18 -6.30 -8.35
C LEU A 63 -11.04 -6.39 -6.83
N GLN A 64 -11.65 -7.39 -6.21
CA GLN A 64 -11.53 -7.62 -4.77
C GLN A 64 -10.10 -8.01 -4.37
N GLU A 65 -9.43 -8.85 -5.17
CA GLU A 65 -8.03 -9.22 -4.92
C GLU A 65 -7.10 -8.00 -5.03
N ILE A 66 -7.28 -7.14 -6.04
CA ILE A 66 -6.55 -5.87 -6.18
C ILE A 66 -6.74 -4.98 -4.96
N GLN A 67 -7.99 -4.82 -4.51
CA GLN A 67 -8.30 -4.00 -3.34
C GLN A 67 -7.65 -4.55 -2.06
N THR A 68 -7.72 -5.86 -1.85
CA THR A 68 -7.12 -6.54 -0.70
C THR A 68 -5.60 -6.36 -0.66
N ALA A 69 -4.93 -6.51 -1.81
CA ALA A 69 -3.48 -6.31 -1.92
C ALA A 69 -3.10 -4.84 -1.64
N ALA A 70 -3.85 -3.89 -2.18
CA ALA A 70 -3.62 -2.47 -1.96
C ALA A 70 -3.76 -2.08 -0.48
N GLU A 71 -4.78 -2.59 0.20
CA GLU A 71 -4.98 -2.33 1.64
C GLU A 71 -3.88 -2.96 2.50
N ALA A 72 -3.42 -4.16 2.14
CA ALA A 72 -2.30 -4.80 2.82
C ALA A 72 -1.01 -3.98 2.66
N LYS A 73 -0.74 -3.50 1.45
CA LYS A 73 0.44 -2.66 1.14
C LYS A 73 0.38 -1.31 1.86
N LYS A 74 -0.78 -0.65 1.88
CA LYS A 74 -1.00 0.60 2.64
C LYS A 74 -0.72 0.40 4.13
N ARG A 75 -1.27 -0.64 4.75
CA ARG A 75 -1.02 -0.96 6.17
C ARG A 75 0.46 -1.19 6.46
N GLN A 76 1.17 -1.89 5.57
CA GLN A 76 2.61 -2.11 5.72
C GLN A 76 3.40 -0.80 5.73
N ILE A 77 3.07 0.14 4.83
CA ILE A 77 3.72 1.46 4.75
C ILE A 77 3.36 2.30 5.99
N GLU A 78 2.09 2.32 6.39
CA GLU A 78 1.62 3.09 7.55
C GLU A 78 2.26 2.62 8.87
N ALA A 79 2.46 1.32 9.04
CA ALA A 79 3.08 0.75 10.24
C ALA A 79 4.58 1.07 10.38
N SER A 80 5.24 1.48 9.30
CA SER A 80 6.67 1.76 9.33
C SER A 80 6.98 3.08 10.04
N LYS A 81 7.94 3.06 10.96
CA LYS A 81 8.49 4.24 11.63
C LYS A 81 9.64 4.91 10.86
N ALA A 82 10.13 4.26 9.81
CA ALA A 82 11.24 4.76 9.01
C ALA A 82 10.86 5.98 8.16
N PHE A 83 9.57 6.15 7.86
CA PHE A 83 9.06 7.18 6.97
C PHE A 83 8.33 8.28 7.72
N THR A 84 8.38 9.50 7.19
CA THR A 84 7.48 10.58 7.60
C THR A 84 6.08 10.37 7.01
N GLN A 85 5.09 11.08 7.52
CA GLN A 85 3.72 10.99 7.03
C GLN A 85 3.61 11.43 5.56
N GLU A 86 4.42 12.41 5.15
CA GLU A 86 4.49 12.90 3.77
C GLU A 86 5.01 11.80 2.83
N GLU A 87 6.11 11.12 3.20
CA GLU A 87 6.68 10.00 2.45
C GLU A 87 5.70 8.81 2.34
N LYS A 88 4.96 8.53 3.42
CA LYS A 88 3.88 7.53 3.41
C LYS A 88 2.75 7.93 2.46
N ASN A 89 2.31 9.18 2.53
CA ASN A 89 1.23 9.69 1.69
C ASN A 89 1.58 9.61 0.20
N GLU A 90 2.81 9.94 -0.18
CA GLU A 90 3.27 9.79 -1.57
C GLU A 90 3.19 8.33 -2.05
N ALA A 91 3.64 7.39 -1.24
CA ALA A 91 3.56 5.97 -1.58
C ALA A 91 2.10 5.48 -1.66
N ILE A 92 1.23 5.93 -0.76
CA ILE A 92 -0.21 5.62 -0.74
C ILE A 92 -0.90 6.19 -1.98
N GLN A 93 -0.54 7.39 -2.45
CA GLN A 93 -1.05 7.94 -3.69
C GLN A 93 -0.67 7.09 -4.91
N LYS A 94 0.58 6.60 -4.98
CA LYS A 94 1.04 5.68 -6.03
C LYS A 94 0.25 4.37 -6.01
N ILE A 95 -0.04 3.80 -4.82
CA ILE A 95 -0.88 2.61 -4.69
C ILE A 95 -2.30 2.90 -5.20
N THR A 96 -2.86 4.04 -4.87
CA THR A 96 -4.21 4.43 -5.31
C THR A 96 -4.28 4.53 -6.84
N GLN A 97 -3.26 5.12 -7.47
CA GLN A 97 -3.16 5.18 -8.93
C GLN A 97 -3.05 3.79 -9.56
N ALA A 98 -2.20 2.92 -9.01
CA ALA A 98 -2.04 1.54 -9.51
C ALA A 98 -3.36 0.74 -9.42
N VAL A 99 -4.15 0.95 -8.35
CA VAL A 99 -5.50 0.35 -8.22
C VAL A 99 -6.43 0.85 -9.31
N GLN A 100 -6.48 2.16 -9.57
CA GLN A 100 -7.34 2.74 -10.61
C GLN A 100 -6.97 2.19 -12.00
N ASP A 101 -5.68 2.11 -12.31
CA ASP A 101 -5.19 1.59 -13.57
C ASP A 101 -5.53 0.10 -13.75
N ALA A 102 -5.37 -0.71 -12.68
CA ALA A 102 -5.75 -2.12 -12.68
C ALA A 102 -7.26 -2.31 -12.87
N GLN A 103 -8.08 -1.52 -12.15
CA GLN A 103 -9.55 -1.54 -12.27
C GLN A 103 -9.99 -1.21 -13.70
N ALA A 104 -9.40 -0.19 -14.32
CA ALA A 104 -9.70 0.17 -15.69
C ALA A 104 -9.42 -0.97 -16.66
N LYS A 105 -8.24 -1.61 -16.56
CA LYS A 105 -7.86 -2.76 -17.40
C LYS A 105 -8.76 -3.98 -17.17
N ILE A 106 -9.09 -4.32 -15.92
CA ILE A 106 -10.00 -5.42 -15.58
C ILE A 106 -11.39 -5.18 -16.17
N ASN A 107 -11.92 -3.95 -16.06
CA ASN A 107 -13.22 -3.61 -16.60
C ASN A 107 -13.26 -3.68 -18.14
N GLN A 108 -12.18 -3.31 -18.81
CA GLN A 108 -12.06 -3.37 -20.28
C GLN A 108 -11.82 -4.80 -20.82
N ALA A 109 -11.35 -5.72 -20.00
CA ALA A 109 -11.09 -7.09 -20.43
C ALA A 109 -12.39 -7.77 -20.89
N GLU A 110 -12.34 -8.49 -22.01
CA GLU A 110 -13.50 -9.13 -22.62
C GLU A 110 -13.63 -10.62 -22.24
N ASP A 111 -12.52 -11.24 -21.85
CA ASP A 111 -12.44 -12.66 -21.51
C ASP A 111 -11.70 -12.89 -20.19
N ARG A 112 -11.75 -14.13 -19.69
CA ARG A 112 -11.11 -14.54 -18.45
C ARG A 112 -9.60 -14.36 -18.46
N THR A 113 -8.96 -14.59 -19.59
CA THR A 113 -7.51 -14.44 -19.75
C THR A 113 -7.11 -12.97 -19.61
N GLY A 114 -7.85 -12.07 -20.26
CA GLY A 114 -7.65 -10.63 -20.15
C GLY A 114 -7.83 -10.13 -18.71
N VAL A 115 -8.88 -10.63 -18.01
CA VAL A 115 -9.10 -10.31 -16.58
C VAL A 115 -7.93 -10.81 -15.72
N SER A 116 -7.47 -12.05 -15.94
CA SER A 116 -6.35 -12.63 -15.18
C SER A 116 -5.05 -11.87 -15.40
N ASN A 117 -4.73 -11.50 -16.65
CA ASN A 117 -3.54 -10.72 -16.98
C ASN A 117 -3.60 -9.33 -16.35
N ALA A 118 -4.72 -8.62 -16.50
CA ALA A 118 -4.91 -7.30 -15.92
C ALA A 118 -4.79 -7.30 -14.38
N LYS A 119 -5.33 -8.35 -13.73
CA LYS A 119 -5.16 -8.57 -12.29
C LYS A 119 -3.69 -8.81 -11.93
N GLY A 120 -2.99 -9.71 -12.65
CA GLY A 120 -1.59 -10.02 -12.40
C GLY A 120 -0.69 -8.79 -12.51
N ASP A 121 -0.87 -8.00 -13.57
CA ASP A 121 -0.15 -6.73 -13.76
C ASP A 121 -0.42 -5.74 -12.63
N GLY A 122 -1.68 -5.62 -12.22
CA GLY A 122 -2.10 -4.73 -11.14
C GLY A 122 -1.50 -5.13 -9.79
N LEU A 123 -1.50 -6.42 -9.44
CA LEU A 123 -0.86 -6.93 -8.23
C LEU A 123 0.64 -6.67 -8.24
N ALA A 124 1.31 -6.93 -9.36
CA ALA A 124 2.75 -6.67 -9.51
C ALA A 124 3.07 -5.17 -9.37
N ALA A 125 2.25 -4.30 -9.97
CA ALA A 125 2.42 -2.85 -9.85
C ALA A 125 2.27 -2.36 -8.40
N ILE A 126 1.27 -2.86 -7.66
CA ILE A 126 1.07 -2.51 -6.24
C ILE A 126 2.24 -3.02 -5.39
N GLU A 127 2.72 -4.25 -5.61
CA GLU A 127 3.82 -4.82 -4.84
C GLU A 127 5.14 -4.07 -5.07
N ALA A 128 5.38 -3.60 -6.28
CA ALA A 128 6.59 -2.84 -6.64
C ALA A 128 6.68 -1.46 -5.97
N ILE A 129 5.56 -0.92 -5.45
CA ILE A 129 5.56 0.39 -4.81
C ILE A 129 6.24 0.31 -3.45
N GLN A 130 7.22 1.19 -3.24
CA GLN A 130 7.92 1.35 -1.96
C GLN A 130 7.88 2.82 -1.54
N ALA A 131 7.73 3.06 -0.25
CA ALA A 131 8.03 4.36 0.31
C ALA A 131 9.55 4.55 0.38
N VAL A 132 10.01 5.77 0.13
CA VAL A 132 11.45 6.10 0.14
C VAL A 132 11.73 6.96 1.36
N ALA A 133 12.54 6.45 2.28
CA ALA A 133 13.01 7.20 3.42
C ALA A 133 14.15 8.13 3.00
N GLN A 134 13.91 9.41 2.97
CA GLN A 134 14.92 10.46 2.69
C GLN A 134 15.08 11.42 3.86
N THR A 135 14.00 11.82 4.46
CA THR A 135 13.96 12.89 5.46
C THR A 135 14.77 12.54 6.70
N LYS A 136 14.42 11.47 7.40
CA LYS A 136 15.11 11.06 8.62
C LYS A 136 16.59 10.72 8.41
N PRO A 137 16.97 9.92 7.39
CA PRO A 137 18.40 9.66 7.11
C PRO A 137 19.20 10.91 6.85
N THR A 138 18.64 11.90 6.13
CA THR A 138 19.32 13.17 5.86
C THR A 138 19.56 13.95 7.15
N SER A 139 18.56 14.07 7.99
CA SER A 139 18.67 14.78 9.28
C SER A 139 19.59 14.05 10.27
N LEU A 140 19.57 12.73 10.31
CA LEU A 140 20.51 11.93 11.12
C LEU A 140 21.97 12.15 10.67
N ALA A 141 22.22 12.23 9.36
CA ALA A 141 23.53 12.54 8.81
C ALA A 141 23.97 13.98 9.20
N ALA A 142 23.04 14.93 9.18
CA ALA A 142 23.31 16.31 9.60
C ALA A 142 23.68 16.41 11.10
N ILE A 143 23.04 15.64 11.97
CA ILE A 143 23.42 15.54 13.40
C ILE A 143 24.82 14.92 13.54
N ALA A 144 25.16 13.88 12.77
CA ALA A 144 26.49 13.27 12.82
C ALA A 144 27.60 14.23 12.40
N ILE A 145 27.35 15.07 11.39
CA ILE A 145 28.28 16.12 10.95
C ILE A 145 28.49 17.17 12.05
N SER A 146 27.39 17.65 12.67
CA SER A 146 27.45 18.63 13.77
C SER A 146 28.18 18.05 14.99
N GLU A 147 27.91 16.81 15.36
CA GLU A 147 28.63 16.10 16.44
C GLU A 147 30.14 16.05 16.17
N GLN A 148 30.55 15.63 14.97
CA GLN A 148 31.96 15.50 14.64
C GLN A 148 32.66 16.88 14.61
N ALA A 149 32.00 17.89 14.07
CA ALA A 149 32.52 19.25 14.05
C ALA A 149 32.76 19.77 15.48
N LYS A 150 31.81 19.58 16.39
CA LYS A 150 31.96 20.02 17.79
C LYS A 150 33.02 19.24 18.54
N LYS A 151 33.15 17.94 18.32
CA LYS A 151 34.26 17.13 18.89
C LYS A 151 35.60 17.63 18.43
N ASN A 152 35.78 17.91 17.13
CA ASN A 152 37.03 18.45 16.58
C ASN A 152 37.38 19.83 17.19
N GLU A 153 36.36 20.68 17.37
CA GLU A 153 36.53 21.99 18.04
C GLU A 153 37.08 21.81 19.46
N ILE A 154 36.46 20.91 20.26
CA ILE A 154 36.87 20.60 21.63
C ILE A 154 38.30 20.02 21.66
N GLU A 155 38.61 19.08 20.79
CA GLU A 155 39.94 18.45 20.71
C GLU A 155 41.07 19.48 20.41
N ASN A 156 40.76 20.44 19.55
CA ASN A 156 41.70 21.50 19.17
C ASN A 156 41.76 22.66 20.17
N ASN A 157 40.91 22.68 21.20
CA ASN A 157 40.92 23.73 22.21
C ASN A 157 42.08 23.54 23.20
N ASN A 158 43.13 24.31 23.05
CA ASN A 158 44.35 24.25 23.89
C ASN A 158 44.17 24.82 25.31
N GLN A 159 43.03 25.42 25.61
CA GLN A 159 42.74 25.97 26.95
C GLN A 159 42.18 24.90 27.87
N LEU A 160 41.65 23.78 27.33
CA LEU A 160 41.08 22.68 28.08
C LEU A 160 42.15 21.64 28.44
N THR A 161 42.04 21.09 29.65
CA THR A 161 42.74 19.86 30.05
C THR A 161 42.16 18.66 29.32
N ARG A 162 42.90 17.53 29.36
CA ARG A 162 42.41 16.26 28.77
C ARG A 162 41.09 15.78 29.40
N GLU A 163 40.96 15.96 30.70
CA GLU A 163 39.73 15.56 31.44
C GLU A 163 38.54 16.42 31.02
N GLU A 164 38.70 17.75 30.98
CA GLU A 164 37.68 18.70 30.52
C GLU A 164 37.26 18.46 29.07
N LYS A 165 38.20 18.07 28.18
CA LYS A 165 37.87 17.64 26.81
C LYS A 165 37.01 16.38 26.79
N ASN A 166 37.38 15.37 27.57
CA ASN A 166 36.62 14.11 27.64
C ASN A 166 35.21 14.34 28.16
N ASP A 167 35.03 15.16 29.17
CA ASP A 167 33.74 15.50 29.73
C ASP A 167 32.89 16.26 28.69
N ALA A 168 33.44 17.24 28.02
CA ALA A 168 32.73 17.99 26.97
C ALA A 168 32.36 17.09 25.78
N ILE A 169 33.27 16.20 25.32
CA ILE A 169 32.97 15.23 24.26
C ILE A 169 31.86 14.29 24.68
N SER A 170 31.87 13.78 25.91
CA SER A 170 30.82 12.94 26.44
C SER A 170 29.46 13.64 26.46
N ALA A 171 29.43 14.94 26.78
CA ALA A 171 28.25 15.78 26.74
C ALA A 171 27.75 15.96 25.28
N VAL A 172 28.64 16.19 24.32
CA VAL A 172 28.29 16.25 22.88
C VAL A 172 27.66 14.93 22.41
N GLU A 173 28.25 13.79 22.77
CA GLU A 173 27.71 12.46 22.43
C GLU A 173 26.32 12.21 23.00
N ALA A 174 26.10 12.65 24.24
CA ALA A 174 24.78 12.56 24.87
C ALA A 174 23.74 13.40 24.10
N LYS A 175 24.06 14.66 23.76
CA LYS A 175 23.19 15.54 22.99
C LYS A 175 22.91 15.00 21.57
N ALA A 176 23.92 14.46 20.92
CA ALA A 176 23.77 13.85 19.59
C ALA A 176 22.88 12.60 19.64
N ARG A 177 23.00 11.75 20.67
CA ARG A 177 22.15 10.58 20.87
C ARG A 177 20.69 10.97 21.11
N ASP A 178 20.45 11.97 21.97
CA ASP A 178 19.11 12.48 22.25
C ASP A 178 18.45 13.03 20.98
N ALA A 179 19.20 13.80 20.17
CA ALA A 179 18.76 14.34 18.90
C ALA A 179 18.40 13.24 17.89
N ARG A 180 19.23 12.19 17.76
CA ARG A 180 18.92 11.05 16.90
C ARG A 180 17.63 10.35 17.32
N THR A 181 17.49 10.09 18.61
CA THR A 181 16.26 9.47 19.15
C THR A 181 15.02 10.31 18.88
N ALA A 182 15.12 11.64 19.00
CA ALA A 182 14.03 12.56 18.70
C ALA A 182 13.65 12.54 17.21
N ILE A 183 14.65 12.55 16.31
CA ILE A 183 14.44 12.44 14.85
C ILE A 183 13.80 11.09 14.48
N GLU A 184 14.27 9.99 15.04
CA GLU A 184 13.72 8.65 14.78
C GLU A 184 12.23 8.55 15.20
N ASN A 185 11.85 9.22 16.27
CA ASN A 185 10.48 9.23 16.80
C ASN A 185 9.57 10.27 16.15
N ALA A 186 10.10 11.24 15.41
CA ALA A 186 9.32 12.24 14.69
C ALA A 186 8.45 11.58 13.59
N ASN A 187 7.24 12.08 13.38
CA ASN A 187 6.28 11.48 12.45
C ASN A 187 6.11 12.30 11.16
N THR A 188 6.37 13.60 11.20
CA THR A 188 6.20 14.50 10.06
C THR A 188 7.52 15.12 9.63
N LEU A 189 7.57 15.62 8.39
CA LEU A 189 8.70 16.40 7.88
C LEU A 189 9.03 17.57 8.82
N GLN A 190 8.03 18.33 9.21
CA GLN A 190 8.19 19.49 10.09
C GLN A 190 8.78 19.11 11.47
N GLU A 191 8.31 17.99 12.05
CA GLU A 191 8.87 17.49 13.31
C GLU A 191 10.34 17.09 13.14
N VAL A 192 10.70 16.40 12.07
CA VAL A 192 12.09 16.00 11.79
C VAL A 192 12.99 17.22 11.66
N GLU A 193 12.60 18.23 10.88
CA GLU A 193 13.35 19.47 10.71
C GLU A 193 13.54 20.23 12.04
N GLU A 194 12.51 20.28 12.87
CA GLU A 194 12.60 20.93 14.18
C GLU A 194 13.52 20.15 15.12
N GLN A 195 13.45 18.81 15.17
CA GLN A 195 14.36 18.00 15.98
C GLN A 195 15.82 18.11 15.50
N GLU A 196 16.05 18.18 14.20
CA GLU A 196 17.38 18.44 13.64
C GLU A 196 17.92 19.81 14.10
N ARG A 197 17.12 20.87 13.97
CA ARG A 197 17.50 22.21 14.38
C ARG A 197 17.82 22.28 15.89
N GLN A 198 16.97 21.70 16.72
CA GLN A 198 17.15 21.65 18.18
C GLN A 198 18.38 20.82 18.55
N GLY A 199 18.57 19.68 17.89
CA GLY A 199 19.73 18.82 18.12
C GLY A 199 21.05 19.50 17.79
N LYS A 200 21.14 20.16 16.64
CA LYS A 200 22.32 20.94 16.26
C LYS A 200 22.60 22.04 17.27
N PHE A 201 21.58 22.80 17.67
CA PHE A 201 21.73 23.84 18.68
C PHE A 201 22.22 23.28 20.01
N ALA A 202 21.68 22.15 20.46
CA ALA A 202 22.08 21.52 21.72
C ALA A 202 23.54 21.02 21.68
N ILE A 203 24.00 20.48 20.55
CA ILE A 203 25.38 20.08 20.33
C ILE A 203 26.31 21.28 20.35
N ASP A 204 25.99 22.34 19.60
CA ASP A 204 26.80 23.55 19.51
C ASP A 204 26.92 24.32 20.86
N SER A 205 25.85 24.23 21.65
CA SER A 205 25.77 24.90 22.97
C SER A 205 26.50 24.17 24.08
N VAL A 206 27.15 23.02 23.83
CA VAL A 206 27.97 22.34 24.84
C VAL A 206 29.14 23.26 25.25
N PRO A 207 29.23 23.61 26.54
CA PRO A 207 30.23 24.58 26.99
C PRO A 207 31.62 24.00 26.95
N GLN A 208 32.59 24.88 26.64
CA GLN A 208 34.03 24.62 26.66
C GLN A 208 34.67 25.54 27.70
N VAL A 209 34.37 25.31 28.98
CA VAL A 209 34.83 26.18 30.06
C VAL A 209 35.99 25.53 30.79
N PRO A 210 37.19 26.15 30.79
CA PRO A 210 38.31 25.72 31.62
C PRO A 210 37.97 25.93 33.09
N THR A 211 37.88 24.85 33.88
CA THR A 211 37.57 24.93 35.32
C THR A 211 38.83 24.85 36.17
N THR A 212 39.97 24.40 35.62
CA THR A 212 41.18 24.07 36.36
C THR A 212 42.39 25.02 36.13
N LYS A 213 42.26 26.04 35.26
CA LYS A 213 43.28 27.06 35.12
C LYS A 213 42.83 28.33 35.90
N ALA A 214 43.16 28.38 37.17
CA ALA A 214 43.33 29.63 37.92
C ALA A 214 44.78 30.09 37.85
#